data_2abcf733d495c5c4257a7fd8ba7efe93
#
_entry.id   2abcf733d495c5c4257a7fd8ba7efe93
#
_cell.length_a   1.000
_cell.length_b   1.000
_cell.length_c   1.000
_cell.angle_alpha   90.00
_cell.angle_beta   90.00
_cell.angle_gamma   90.00
#
_symmetry.space_group_name_H-M   'P 1'
#
loop_
_entity.id
_entity.type
_entity.pdbx_description
1 polymer ?
#
loop_
_entity_poly.entity_id
_entity_poly.type
_entity_poly.pdbx_seq_one_letter_code
_entity_poly.pdbx_strand_id
1 'polypeptide(L)'
;MYYMVAYKPLQESSAFRLWCKANGYHIDEYNEVAKELENHLEDKKWKQVIEDSKVFRGVIESIAPSPCSFLLLDKPISEEVGLLRVGNATNYTMCCAIDGYNCDVYKYLKNDYLTVKVYEIIDKVYKLIGRPIDDISTLMKNCDDKVWDIYANALTTTINQSDSDFGKQTLKRYKPTSLAEMSAWVAAIRPGFASLLNNFLDRLPYTTGVKELDDILEDSFHYLTYQESIMKYLVWLGIEEKGTYDIIKKIAKKKFKEEEQDELKNQLLQGWIKNVGTEDGFAETWKVVEDAAHYSFNASHSLSVAIDSIYGAYLKSHYPLEYFTVVLTMYADDIDRTSKLIDELSYFGITIQPVKFGKSGSDYTMDRKNNQIFKGVQSIKYLNAQVGEELLELSKNEYKSFVELLKDIKEKTSINSKQLTILTALNYFEDFGANDYLLKVIDIYDKFSTAKIIAKNKMESLGVSEYLMTKYASKETKSQYRDLDNVGLIKELCSKVENKPLSIIEQIKFEIEYLGYAVYTNPDIADYYYIVVEFSQYSDASRPYFTLYNLKTGESIKTKIRQGKLYKENPFGLYSVLGVKGFTYKNKTKLIDGEWQKSEELEAIVDTYEVIKNGW
;
A
#
# COMPACT_ATOMS: atom_id res chain seq x y z
N MET A 1 6.91 -25.13 -21.12
CA MET A 1 6.05 -24.24 -20.33
C MET A 1 6.16 -22.83 -20.89
N TYR A 2 5.02 -22.16 -21.17
CA TYR A 2 4.97 -20.86 -21.83
C TYR A 2 3.99 -19.95 -21.12
N TYR A 3 4.32 -18.67 -20.93
CA TYR A 3 3.37 -17.68 -20.42
C TYR A 3 2.13 -17.62 -21.30
N MET A 4 0.95 -17.56 -20.69
CA MET A 4 -0.30 -17.33 -21.43
C MET A 4 -0.50 -15.85 -21.67
N VAL A 5 -1.16 -15.52 -22.78
CA VAL A 5 -1.63 -14.16 -23.03
C VAL A 5 -2.92 -13.88 -22.26
N ALA A 6 -3.05 -12.68 -21.74
CA ALA A 6 -4.31 -12.14 -21.21
C ALA A 6 -4.79 -11.00 -22.12
N TYR A 7 -5.88 -11.24 -22.84
CA TYR A 7 -6.61 -10.20 -23.57
C TYR A 7 -7.54 -9.49 -22.61
N LYS A 8 -7.47 -8.17 -22.53
CA LYS A 8 -8.36 -7.35 -21.71
C LYS A 8 -9.38 -6.65 -22.60
N PRO A 9 -10.56 -7.25 -22.81
CA PRO A 9 -11.62 -6.60 -23.56
C PRO A 9 -12.30 -5.52 -22.70
N LEU A 10 -12.72 -4.46 -23.37
CA LEU A 10 -13.55 -3.43 -22.75
C LEU A 10 -14.86 -4.04 -22.26
N GLN A 11 -15.14 -3.87 -20.98
CA GLN A 11 -16.42 -4.20 -20.35
C GLN A 11 -17.38 -3.01 -20.47
N GLU A 12 -18.62 -3.15 -20.02
CA GLU A 12 -19.64 -2.10 -20.15
C GLU A 12 -19.17 -0.75 -19.59
N SER A 13 -18.71 -0.73 -18.36
CA SER A 13 -18.23 0.50 -17.70
C SER A 13 -17.01 1.12 -18.38
N SER A 14 -16.05 0.31 -18.84
CA SER A 14 -14.85 0.81 -19.53
C SER A 14 -15.16 1.26 -20.96
N ALA A 15 -16.04 0.56 -21.66
CA ALA A 15 -16.54 0.95 -22.98
C ALA A 15 -17.26 2.31 -22.90
N PHE A 16 -18.14 2.47 -21.91
CA PHE A 16 -18.84 3.73 -21.66
C PHE A 16 -17.87 4.88 -21.35
N ARG A 17 -16.88 4.68 -20.47
CA ARG A 17 -15.85 5.69 -20.19
C ARG A 17 -15.07 6.09 -21.44
N LEU A 18 -14.67 5.10 -22.25
CA LEU A 18 -13.92 5.35 -23.46
C LEU A 18 -14.75 6.16 -24.46
N TRP A 19 -16.04 5.80 -24.63
CA TRP A 19 -16.96 6.49 -25.51
C TRP A 19 -17.17 7.95 -25.06
N CYS A 20 -17.43 8.17 -23.77
CA CYS A 20 -17.58 9.50 -23.19
C CYS A 20 -16.32 10.36 -23.41
N LYS A 21 -15.15 9.79 -23.12
CA LYS A 21 -13.85 10.46 -23.33
C LYS A 21 -13.65 10.85 -24.80
N ALA A 22 -13.95 9.96 -25.75
CA ALA A 22 -13.81 10.19 -27.19
C ALA A 22 -14.77 11.28 -27.69
N ASN A 23 -15.93 11.43 -27.05
CA ASN A 23 -16.96 12.42 -27.41
C ASN A 23 -16.88 13.71 -26.55
N GLY A 24 -15.79 13.90 -25.78
CA GLY A 24 -15.50 15.16 -25.09
C GLY A 24 -16.30 15.42 -23.82
N TYR A 25 -16.92 14.40 -23.22
CA TYR A 25 -17.56 14.54 -21.91
C TYR A 25 -16.51 14.78 -20.82
N HIS A 26 -16.86 15.56 -19.81
CA HIS A 26 -15.96 15.81 -18.67
C HIS A 26 -15.89 14.56 -17.77
N ILE A 27 -14.69 14.26 -17.25
CA ILE A 27 -14.44 13.03 -16.48
C ILE A 27 -15.36 12.91 -15.26
N ASP A 28 -15.62 14.00 -14.56
CA ASP A 28 -16.44 14.03 -13.35
C ASP A 28 -17.93 13.74 -13.66
N GLU A 29 -18.39 14.03 -14.88
CA GLU A 29 -19.78 13.77 -15.28
C GLU A 29 -20.05 12.28 -15.51
N TYR A 30 -19.11 11.58 -16.15
CA TYR A 30 -19.34 10.18 -16.54
C TYR A 30 -18.78 9.15 -15.57
N ASN A 31 -17.84 9.52 -14.70
CA ASN A 31 -17.24 8.55 -13.79
C ASN A 31 -18.21 7.99 -12.75
N GLU A 32 -19.11 8.81 -12.22
CA GLU A 32 -20.13 8.33 -11.28
C GLU A 32 -21.15 7.44 -12.00
N VAL A 33 -21.62 7.86 -13.17
CA VAL A 33 -22.53 7.05 -14.02
C VAL A 33 -21.90 5.70 -14.38
N ALA A 34 -20.60 5.70 -14.68
CA ALA A 34 -19.87 4.49 -15.06
C ALA A 34 -19.74 3.45 -13.92
N LYS A 35 -19.95 3.84 -12.67
CA LYS A 35 -19.95 2.90 -11.53
C LYS A 35 -21.23 2.07 -11.47
N GLU A 36 -22.35 2.65 -11.85
CA GLU A 36 -23.69 2.07 -11.71
C GLU A 36 -24.53 2.29 -12.96
N LEU A 37 -24.03 1.84 -14.13
CA LEU A 37 -24.69 2.05 -15.43
C LEU A 37 -26.15 1.59 -15.44
N GLU A 38 -26.48 0.53 -14.71
CA GLU A 38 -27.83 -0.04 -14.64
C GLU A 38 -28.86 0.97 -14.11
N ASN A 39 -28.45 1.85 -13.19
CA ASN A 39 -29.32 2.88 -12.62
C ASN A 39 -29.62 4.02 -13.60
N HIS A 40 -28.84 4.14 -14.66
CA HIS A 40 -28.93 5.23 -15.65
C HIS A 40 -29.49 4.80 -17.02
N LEU A 41 -30.00 3.55 -17.15
CA LEU A 41 -30.53 3.02 -18.40
C LEU A 41 -31.78 3.78 -18.89
N GLU A 42 -32.53 4.39 -18.02
CA GLU A 42 -33.73 5.20 -18.36
C GLU A 42 -33.48 6.71 -18.24
N ASP A 43 -32.28 7.14 -17.92
CA ASP A 43 -31.89 8.55 -17.82
C ASP A 43 -31.88 9.20 -19.21
N LYS A 44 -32.62 10.32 -19.38
CA LYS A 44 -32.72 11.03 -20.66
C LYS A 44 -31.39 11.46 -21.25
N LYS A 45 -30.39 11.76 -20.39
CA LYS A 45 -29.03 12.17 -20.80
C LYS A 45 -28.19 10.97 -21.19
N TRP A 46 -28.25 9.90 -20.39
CA TRP A 46 -27.26 8.83 -20.45
C TRP A 46 -27.72 7.59 -21.22
N LYS A 47 -29.01 7.36 -21.36
CA LYS A 47 -29.56 6.20 -22.08
C LYS A 47 -28.94 5.99 -23.46
N GLN A 48 -28.93 7.05 -24.30
CA GLN A 48 -28.37 6.96 -25.64
C GLN A 48 -26.85 6.78 -25.61
N VAL A 49 -26.18 7.47 -24.71
CA VAL A 49 -24.72 7.36 -24.54
C VAL A 49 -24.30 5.95 -24.11
N ILE A 50 -25.05 5.33 -23.20
CA ILE A 50 -24.83 3.94 -22.78
C ILE A 50 -25.02 2.99 -23.96
N GLU A 51 -26.11 3.17 -24.76
CA GLU A 51 -26.39 2.32 -25.93
C GLU A 51 -25.29 2.47 -27.00
N ASP A 52 -24.91 3.70 -27.33
CA ASP A 52 -23.87 3.97 -28.33
C ASP A 52 -22.49 3.42 -27.89
N SER A 53 -22.20 3.42 -26.59
CA SER A 53 -20.95 2.91 -26.05
C SER A 53 -20.77 1.40 -26.20
N LYS A 54 -21.87 0.65 -26.39
CA LYS A 54 -21.82 -0.81 -26.55
C LYS A 54 -21.01 -1.24 -27.77
N VAL A 55 -20.81 -0.37 -28.76
CA VAL A 55 -19.96 -0.64 -29.93
C VAL A 55 -18.50 -0.96 -29.54
N PHE A 56 -18.04 -0.45 -28.40
CA PHE A 56 -16.69 -0.74 -27.90
C PHE A 56 -16.63 -1.98 -26.99
N ARG A 57 -17.78 -2.53 -26.60
CA ARG A 57 -17.81 -3.73 -25.75
C ARG A 57 -17.15 -4.91 -26.45
N GLY A 58 -16.23 -5.57 -25.75
CA GLY A 58 -15.49 -6.71 -26.30
C GLY A 58 -14.28 -6.35 -27.15
N VAL A 59 -14.06 -5.07 -27.48
CA VAL A 59 -12.82 -4.62 -28.13
C VAL A 59 -11.65 -4.80 -27.18
N ILE A 60 -10.55 -5.39 -27.66
CA ILE A 60 -9.37 -5.61 -26.83
C ILE A 60 -8.66 -4.26 -26.61
N GLU A 61 -8.71 -3.78 -25.38
CA GLU A 61 -8.06 -2.54 -24.97
C GLU A 61 -6.55 -2.73 -24.79
N SER A 62 -6.15 -3.84 -24.19
CA SER A 62 -4.76 -4.14 -23.93
C SER A 62 -4.48 -5.65 -23.93
N ILE A 63 -3.21 -5.97 -24.16
CA ILE A 63 -2.68 -7.33 -24.14
C ILE A 63 -1.55 -7.35 -23.09
N ALA A 64 -1.59 -8.31 -22.18
CA ALA A 64 -0.58 -8.49 -21.15
C ALA A 64 -0.20 -9.97 -21.02
N PRO A 65 0.99 -10.31 -20.50
CA PRO A 65 1.24 -11.65 -20.01
C PRO A 65 0.28 -11.98 -18.86
N SER A 66 -0.22 -13.21 -18.81
CA SER A 66 -0.95 -13.67 -17.61
C SER A 66 -0.01 -13.63 -16.41
N PRO A 67 -0.47 -13.12 -15.25
CA PRO A 67 0.39 -13.03 -14.06
C PRO A 67 0.71 -14.40 -13.44
N CYS A 68 -0.06 -15.43 -13.76
CA CYS A 68 0.05 -16.74 -13.09
C CYS A 68 -0.16 -17.94 -14.00
N SER A 69 -0.79 -17.78 -15.18
CA SER A 69 -1.18 -18.91 -16.03
C SER A 69 -0.11 -19.26 -17.06
N PHE A 70 0.18 -20.54 -17.14
CA PHE A 70 1.14 -21.10 -18.07
C PHE A 70 0.52 -22.25 -18.87
N LEU A 71 0.79 -22.28 -20.16
CA LEU A 71 0.49 -23.40 -21.04
C LEU A 71 1.59 -24.45 -20.90
N LEU A 72 1.21 -25.71 -20.66
CA LEU A 72 2.10 -26.86 -20.64
C LEU A 72 1.91 -27.66 -21.93
N LEU A 73 2.98 -27.87 -22.65
CA LEU A 73 3.01 -28.67 -23.88
C LEU A 73 4.17 -29.67 -23.81
N ASP A 74 3.96 -30.83 -24.39
CA ASP A 74 4.95 -31.86 -24.61
C ASP A 74 5.69 -31.70 -25.95
N LYS A 75 5.26 -30.75 -26.80
CA LYS A 75 5.80 -30.39 -28.10
C LYS A 75 6.25 -28.93 -28.14
N PRO A 76 7.06 -28.54 -29.13
CA PRO A 76 7.38 -27.14 -29.39
C PRO A 76 6.10 -26.32 -29.66
N ILE A 77 6.03 -25.16 -29.07
CA ILE A 77 4.83 -24.30 -29.18
C ILE A 77 4.55 -23.84 -30.62
N SER A 78 5.59 -23.74 -31.45
CA SER A 78 5.48 -23.39 -32.87
C SER A 78 4.68 -24.40 -33.68
N GLU A 79 4.54 -25.64 -33.20
CA GLU A 79 3.80 -26.72 -33.86
C GLU A 79 2.33 -26.74 -33.42
N GLU A 80 1.96 -26.02 -32.36
CA GLU A 80 0.64 -26.09 -31.75
C GLU A 80 -0.12 -24.75 -31.82
N VAL A 81 0.30 -23.71 -31.08
CA VAL A 81 -0.49 -22.48 -30.91
C VAL A 81 0.22 -21.19 -31.32
N GLY A 82 1.52 -21.21 -31.58
CA GLY A 82 2.27 -20.02 -31.91
C GLY A 82 2.56 -19.09 -30.71
N LEU A 83 3.34 -18.05 -30.96
CA LEU A 83 3.83 -17.11 -29.96
C LEU A 83 3.44 -15.67 -30.28
N LEU A 84 3.16 -14.91 -29.25
CA LEU A 84 2.98 -13.46 -29.26
C LEU A 84 4.09 -12.78 -28.46
N ARG A 85 4.59 -11.71 -29.02
CA ARG A 85 5.50 -10.80 -28.29
C ARG A 85 4.65 -9.73 -27.59
N VAL A 86 4.63 -9.76 -26.27
CA VAL A 86 3.83 -8.86 -25.44
C VAL A 86 4.74 -7.92 -24.66
N GLY A 87 4.60 -6.62 -24.87
CA GLY A 87 5.46 -5.58 -24.30
C GLY A 87 5.98 -4.60 -25.35
N ASN A 88 7.02 -3.83 -25.00
CA ASN A 88 7.64 -2.86 -25.90
C ASN A 88 8.89 -3.46 -26.60
N ALA A 89 9.58 -2.65 -27.40
CA ALA A 89 10.71 -3.11 -28.21
C ALA A 89 11.90 -3.66 -27.38
N THR A 90 12.11 -3.14 -26.19
CA THR A 90 13.26 -3.45 -25.31
C THR A 90 12.90 -4.34 -24.12
N ASN A 91 11.64 -4.30 -23.69
CA ASN A 91 11.14 -5.10 -22.57
C ASN A 91 9.84 -5.80 -22.98
N TYR A 92 9.92 -7.10 -23.24
CA TYR A 92 8.80 -7.92 -23.70
C TYR A 92 8.87 -9.34 -23.12
N THR A 93 7.69 -9.95 -23.02
CA THR A 93 7.54 -11.37 -22.68
C THR A 93 6.99 -12.13 -23.90
N MET A 94 7.56 -13.30 -24.19
CA MET A 94 7.00 -14.20 -25.20
C MET A 94 5.87 -15.01 -24.56
N CYS A 95 4.65 -14.80 -25.03
CA CYS A 95 3.46 -15.49 -24.55
C CYS A 95 2.92 -16.43 -25.63
N CYS A 96 2.28 -17.53 -25.24
CA CYS A 96 1.49 -18.32 -26.19
C CYS A 96 0.29 -17.49 -26.68
N ALA A 97 -0.10 -17.69 -27.95
CA ALA A 97 -1.16 -16.93 -28.59
C ALA A 97 -2.58 -17.33 -28.17
N ILE A 98 -2.72 -18.19 -27.16
CA ILE A 98 -3.98 -18.66 -26.62
C ILE A 98 -4.20 -18.15 -25.20
N ASP A 99 -5.41 -17.68 -24.91
CA ASP A 99 -5.82 -17.25 -23.57
C ASP A 99 -6.40 -18.42 -22.75
N GLY A 100 -6.69 -18.15 -21.45
CA GLY A 100 -7.18 -19.19 -20.54
C GLY A 100 -8.51 -19.81 -20.96
N TYR A 101 -9.42 -19.01 -21.51
CA TYR A 101 -10.72 -19.51 -21.96
C TYR A 101 -10.57 -20.49 -23.13
N ASN A 102 -9.83 -20.09 -24.17
CA ASN A 102 -9.61 -20.92 -25.34
C ASN A 102 -8.73 -22.13 -25.01
N CYS A 103 -7.79 -22.02 -24.05
CA CYS A 103 -7.03 -23.14 -23.54
C CYS A 103 -7.95 -24.25 -22.99
N ASP A 104 -8.98 -23.90 -22.23
CA ASP A 104 -9.97 -24.83 -21.69
C ASP A 104 -10.85 -25.42 -22.82
N VAL A 105 -11.27 -24.58 -23.79
CA VAL A 105 -12.08 -25.04 -24.94
C VAL A 105 -11.35 -26.07 -25.78
N TYR A 106 -10.06 -25.85 -26.06
CA TYR A 106 -9.25 -26.77 -26.86
C TYR A 106 -8.62 -27.89 -26.02
N LYS A 107 -8.91 -27.96 -24.72
CA LYS A 107 -8.44 -28.99 -23.78
C LYS A 107 -6.91 -29.06 -23.64
N TYR A 108 -6.22 -27.93 -23.78
CA TYR A 108 -4.81 -27.83 -23.46
C TYR A 108 -4.60 -27.83 -21.94
N LEU A 109 -3.43 -28.33 -21.53
CA LEU A 109 -3.05 -28.33 -20.12
C LEU A 109 -2.57 -26.94 -19.70
N LYS A 110 -3.35 -26.28 -18.83
CA LYS A 110 -3.02 -25.03 -18.18
C LYS A 110 -2.64 -25.28 -16.73
N ASN A 111 -1.58 -24.63 -16.26
CA ASN A 111 -1.24 -24.60 -14.85
C ASN A 111 -1.10 -23.16 -14.36
N ASP A 112 -1.61 -22.88 -13.16
CA ASP A 112 -1.59 -21.57 -12.56
C ASP A 112 -0.60 -21.54 -11.39
N TYR A 113 0.44 -20.71 -11.49
CA TYR A 113 1.41 -20.46 -10.44
C TYR A 113 1.16 -19.07 -9.86
N LEU A 114 0.40 -19.02 -8.80
CA LEU A 114 0.09 -17.76 -8.12
C LEU A 114 1.28 -17.28 -7.30
N THR A 115 1.78 -16.10 -7.65
CA THR A 115 2.77 -15.42 -6.82
C THR A 115 2.04 -14.71 -5.69
N VAL A 116 2.05 -15.30 -4.51
CA VAL A 116 1.36 -14.76 -3.34
C VAL A 116 2.39 -14.14 -2.40
N LYS A 117 2.29 -12.82 -2.18
CA LYS A 117 3.23 -12.06 -1.33
C LYS A 117 3.33 -12.59 0.10
N VAL A 118 2.29 -13.26 0.61
CA VAL A 118 2.32 -13.83 1.97
C VAL A 118 3.48 -14.81 2.16
N TYR A 119 3.78 -15.65 1.18
CA TYR A 119 4.90 -16.60 1.29
C TYR A 119 6.25 -15.91 1.32
N GLU A 120 6.40 -14.81 0.58
CA GLU A 120 7.61 -13.98 0.64
C GLU A 120 7.77 -13.33 2.01
N ILE A 121 6.67 -12.84 2.61
CA ILE A 121 6.69 -12.29 3.98
C ILE A 121 7.13 -13.38 4.96
N ILE A 122 6.49 -14.55 4.92
CA ILE A 122 6.80 -15.67 5.82
C ILE A 122 8.28 -16.03 5.69
N ASP A 123 8.77 -16.29 4.49
CA ASP A 123 10.17 -16.68 4.23
C ASP A 123 11.17 -15.63 4.76
N LYS A 124 10.95 -14.35 4.43
CA LYS A 124 11.83 -13.26 4.87
C LYS A 124 11.84 -13.09 6.39
N VAL A 125 10.67 -13.19 7.05
CA VAL A 125 10.59 -13.06 8.51
C VAL A 125 11.28 -14.23 9.19
N TYR A 126 11.06 -15.48 8.75
CA TYR A 126 11.76 -16.64 9.32
C TYR A 126 13.29 -16.56 9.11
N LYS A 127 13.76 -16.04 7.98
CA LYS A 127 15.19 -15.76 7.76
C LYS A 127 15.75 -14.75 8.75
N LEU A 128 15.00 -13.68 9.06
CA LEU A 128 15.42 -12.69 10.07
C LEU A 128 15.42 -13.24 11.50
N ILE A 129 14.49 -14.16 11.80
CA ILE A 129 14.44 -14.89 13.09
C ILE A 129 15.59 -15.90 13.18
N GLY A 130 16.12 -16.39 12.06
CA GLY A 130 17.24 -17.33 12.00
C GLY A 130 16.83 -18.79 12.22
N ARG A 131 15.61 -19.18 11.86
CA ARG A 131 15.13 -20.58 11.96
C ARG A 131 14.31 -20.98 10.71
N PRO A 132 14.17 -22.29 10.45
CA PRO A 132 13.32 -22.77 9.34
C PRO A 132 11.84 -22.43 9.59
N ILE A 133 11.08 -22.40 8.51
CA ILE A 133 9.62 -22.19 8.55
C ILE A 133 8.99 -23.37 9.33
N ASP A 134 8.15 -23.07 10.30
CA ASP A 134 7.39 -24.07 11.05
C ASP A 134 6.46 -24.84 10.12
N ASP A 135 6.30 -26.14 10.34
CA ASP A 135 5.21 -26.88 9.73
C ASP A 135 3.85 -26.49 10.37
N ILE A 136 2.75 -26.86 9.70
CA ILE A 136 1.39 -26.50 10.14
C ILE A 136 1.10 -27.00 11.56
N SER A 137 1.55 -28.23 11.91
CA SER A 137 1.33 -28.80 13.24
C SER A 137 2.04 -27.99 14.32
N THR A 138 3.29 -27.59 14.05
CA THR A 138 4.09 -26.75 14.93
C THR A 138 3.49 -25.35 15.06
N LEU A 139 3.08 -24.74 13.95
CA LEU A 139 2.40 -23.45 13.95
C LEU A 139 1.15 -23.49 14.85
N MET A 140 0.27 -24.49 14.66
CA MET A 140 -0.97 -24.58 15.41
C MET A 140 -0.75 -24.82 16.91
N LYS A 141 0.31 -25.55 17.30
CA LYS A 141 0.69 -25.71 18.71
C LYS A 141 1.18 -24.42 19.35
N ASN A 142 1.78 -23.54 18.55
CA ASN A 142 2.35 -22.26 19.00
C ASN A 142 1.34 -21.10 18.91
N CYS A 143 0.16 -21.32 18.33
CA CYS A 143 -0.91 -20.32 18.31
C CYS A 143 -1.51 -20.18 19.71
N ASP A 144 -1.27 -19.05 20.33
CA ASP A 144 -1.82 -18.65 21.62
C ASP A 144 -2.80 -17.47 21.46
N ASP A 145 -3.30 -16.94 22.57
CA ASP A 145 -4.24 -15.83 22.59
C ASP A 145 -3.71 -14.58 21.85
N LYS A 146 -2.37 -14.36 21.83
CA LYS A 146 -1.77 -13.22 21.12
C LYS A 146 -2.02 -13.28 19.61
N VAL A 147 -2.07 -14.49 19.03
CA VAL A 147 -2.37 -14.66 17.60
C VAL A 147 -3.82 -14.25 17.32
N TRP A 148 -4.74 -14.67 18.16
CA TRP A 148 -6.17 -14.37 18.03
C TRP A 148 -6.48 -12.90 18.34
N ASP A 149 -5.72 -12.26 19.23
CA ASP A 149 -5.80 -10.83 19.52
C ASP A 149 -5.49 -9.96 18.29
N ILE A 150 -4.62 -10.41 17.37
CA ILE A 150 -4.37 -9.74 16.10
C ILE A 150 -5.68 -9.53 15.32
N TYR A 151 -6.52 -10.58 15.25
CA TYR A 151 -7.81 -10.51 14.57
C TYR A 151 -8.85 -9.72 15.36
N ALA A 152 -8.94 -9.96 16.67
CA ALA A 152 -9.89 -9.30 17.55
C ALA A 152 -9.71 -7.77 17.62
N ASN A 153 -8.46 -7.30 17.47
CA ASN A 153 -8.11 -5.87 17.45
C ASN A 153 -7.97 -5.29 16.02
N ALA A 154 -8.25 -6.09 14.99
CA ALA A 154 -8.13 -5.70 13.58
C ALA A 154 -6.73 -5.21 13.17
N LEU A 155 -5.66 -5.74 13.80
CA LEU A 155 -4.26 -5.46 13.50
C LEU A 155 -3.78 -6.27 12.29
N THR A 156 -4.60 -6.34 11.25
CA THR A 156 -4.46 -7.29 10.15
C THR A 156 -3.90 -6.69 8.86
N THR A 157 -3.33 -5.49 8.90
CA THR A 157 -2.64 -4.93 7.73
C THR A 157 -1.53 -5.87 7.27
N THR A 158 -1.51 -6.21 5.97
CA THR A 158 -0.63 -7.20 5.32
C THR A 158 -0.84 -8.66 5.70
N ILE A 159 -1.84 -9.00 6.49
CA ILE A 159 -2.23 -10.38 6.75
C ILE A 159 -3.18 -10.86 5.63
N ASN A 160 -2.84 -12.00 5.04
CA ASN A 160 -3.55 -12.54 3.88
C ASN A 160 -5.07 -12.62 4.09
N GLN A 161 -5.85 -12.13 3.13
CA GLN A 161 -7.33 -12.05 3.12
C GLN A 161 -7.96 -11.19 4.24
N SER A 162 -7.19 -10.77 5.25
CA SER A 162 -7.68 -10.12 6.47
C SER A 162 -7.41 -8.62 6.49
N ASP A 163 -6.74 -8.06 5.47
CA ASP A 163 -6.21 -6.69 5.46
C ASP A 163 -7.16 -5.63 4.87
N SER A 164 -8.28 -6.04 4.26
CA SER A 164 -9.30 -5.10 3.77
C SER A 164 -10.07 -4.45 4.92
N ASP A 165 -10.59 -3.23 4.70
CA ASP A 165 -11.37 -2.53 5.72
C ASP A 165 -12.63 -3.33 6.14
N PHE A 166 -13.29 -3.98 5.17
CA PHE A 166 -14.39 -4.90 5.44
C PHE A 166 -13.93 -6.13 6.24
N GLY A 167 -12.78 -6.74 5.87
CA GLY A 167 -12.18 -7.85 6.62
C GLY A 167 -11.89 -7.46 8.08
N LYS A 168 -11.27 -6.31 8.28
CA LYS A 168 -10.96 -5.77 9.62
C LYS A 168 -12.21 -5.58 10.48
N GLN A 169 -13.26 -4.98 9.91
CA GLN A 169 -14.53 -4.76 10.64
C GLN A 169 -15.21 -6.08 11.03
N THR A 170 -15.27 -7.04 10.10
CA THR A 170 -15.91 -8.33 10.36
C THR A 170 -15.12 -9.19 11.33
N LEU A 171 -13.78 -9.19 11.28
CA LEU A 171 -12.92 -9.89 12.24
C LEU A 171 -13.04 -9.34 13.66
N LYS A 172 -13.08 -8.02 13.78
CA LYS A 172 -13.28 -7.35 15.08
C LYS A 172 -14.61 -7.72 15.75
N ARG A 173 -15.64 -8.03 14.93
CA ARG A 173 -16.95 -8.49 15.41
C ARG A 173 -16.95 -9.98 15.69
N TYR A 174 -16.43 -10.79 14.78
CA TYR A 174 -16.45 -12.27 14.86
C TYR A 174 -15.46 -12.83 15.88
N LYS A 175 -14.24 -12.27 15.95
CA LYS A 175 -13.17 -12.66 16.88
C LYS A 175 -12.88 -14.16 16.85
N PRO A 176 -12.32 -14.71 15.76
CA PRO A 176 -12.01 -16.12 15.67
C PRO A 176 -10.98 -16.52 16.72
N THR A 177 -11.11 -17.76 17.25
CA THR A 177 -10.23 -18.34 18.28
C THR A 177 -9.65 -19.70 17.88
N SER A 178 -9.94 -20.14 16.65
CA SER A 178 -9.44 -21.41 16.11
C SER A 178 -9.29 -21.38 14.61
N LEU A 179 -8.49 -22.33 14.07
CA LEU A 179 -8.34 -22.51 12.64
C LEU A 179 -9.68 -22.79 11.94
N ALA A 180 -10.55 -23.60 12.58
CA ALA A 180 -11.88 -23.91 12.04
C ALA A 180 -12.74 -22.65 11.91
N GLU A 181 -12.77 -21.81 12.95
CA GLU A 181 -13.48 -20.54 12.93
C GLU A 181 -12.89 -19.58 11.89
N MET A 182 -11.56 -19.51 11.78
CA MET A 182 -10.91 -18.66 10.77
C MET A 182 -11.22 -19.15 9.35
N SER A 183 -11.23 -20.45 9.10
CA SER A 183 -11.63 -21.05 7.82
C SER A 183 -13.10 -20.74 7.50
N ALA A 184 -13.99 -20.88 8.47
CA ALA A 184 -15.41 -20.55 8.28
C ALA A 184 -15.61 -19.06 7.98
N TRP A 185 -14.86 -18.17 8.66
CA TRP A 185 -14.90 -16.75 8.37
C TRP A 185 -14.43 -16.44 6.94
N VAL A 186 -13.33 -17.04 6.47
CA VAL A 186 -12.84 -16.86 5.09
C VAL A 186 -13.91 -17.24 4.06
N ALA A 187 -14.68 -18.30 4.33
CA ALA A 187 -15.78 -18.73 3.47
C ALA A 187 -16.99 -17.78 3.54
N ALA A 188 -17.30 -17.26 4.73
CA ALA A 188 -18.49 -16.46 4.99
C ALA A 188 -18.41 -15.00 4.46
N ILE A 189 -17.20 -14.40 4.36
CA ILE A 189 -17.04 -13.02 3.89
C ILE A 189 -17.20 -12.85 2.37
N ARG A 190 -18.11 -13.58 1.76
CA ARG A 190 -18.39 -13.55 0.32
C ARG A 190 -19.78 -12.95 0.04
N PRO A 191 -19.98 -12.29 -1.11
CA PRO A 191 -21.26 -11.65 -1.44
C PRO A 191 -22.47 -12.58 -1.32
N GLY A 192 -22.33 -13.86 -1.65
CA GLY A 192 -23.45 -14.81 -1.60
C GLY A 192 -23.88 -15.23 -0.21
N PHE A 193 -23.08 -15.00 0.80
CA PHE A 193 -23.44 -15.27 2.19
C PHE A 193 -24.04 -14.05 2.91
N ALA A 194 -24.26 -12.94 2.20
CA ALA A 194 -24.65 -11.65 2.77
C ALA A 194 -25.92 -11.70 3.65
N SER A 195 -26.90 -12.51 3.29
CA SER A 195 -28.16 -12.65 4.04
C SER A 195 -27.98 -13.25 5.44
N LEU A 196 -27.01 -14.13 5.64
CA LEU A 196 -26.72 -14.80 6.91
C LEU A 196 -25.46 -14.25 7.61
N LEU A 197 -24.71 -13.38 6.96
CA LEU A 197 -23.42 -12.90 7.45
C LEU A 197 -23.53 -12.28 8.84
N ASN A 198 -24.54 -11.44 9.09
CA ASN A 198 -24.70 -10.80 10.40
C ASN A 198 -24.91 -11.81 11.52
N ASN A 199 -25.76 -12.80 11.30
CA ASN A 199 -26.03 -13.87 12.28
C ASN A 199 -24.77 -14.69 12.56
N PHE A 200 -24.01 -15.01 11.50
CA PHE A 200 -22.73 -15.71 11.62
C PHE A 200 -21.70 -14.90 12.41
N LEU A 201 -21.53 -13.62 12.11
CA LEU A 201 -20.57 -12.76 12.80
C LEU A 201 -20.91 -12.55 14.29
N ASP A 202 -22.20 -12.52 14.63
CA ASP A 202 -22.68 -12.41 16.01
C ASP A 202 -22.74 -13.77 16.74
N ARG A 203 -22.30 -14.87 16.06
CA ARG A 203 -22.29 -16.24 16.58
C ARG A 203 -23.68 -16.67 17.06
N LEU A 204 -24.74 -16.21 16.38
CA LEU A 204 -26.09 -16.62 16.72
C LEU A 204 -26.27 -18.10 16.41
N PRO A 205 -26.88 -18.87 17.32
CA PRO A 205 -27.21 -20.28 17.04
C PRO A 205 -28.08 -20.38 15.78
N TYR A 206 -27.65 -21.22 14.85
CA TYR A 206 -28.42 -21.53 13.67
C TYR A 206 -28.74 -23.00 13.66
N THR A 207 -29.97 -23.35 13.36
CA THR A 207 -30.43 -24.73 13.18
C THR A 207 -31.37 -24.79 11.99
N THR A 208 -31.26 -25.83 11.21
CA THR A 208 -32.19 -26.09 10.11
C THR A 208 -33.54 -26.67 10.61
N GLY A 209 -33.60 -27.06 11.89
CA GLY A 209 -34.73 -27.79 12.48
C GLY A 209 -34.74 -29.27 12.17
N VAL A 210 -33.77 -29.75 11.41
CA VAL A 210 -33.58 -31.17 11.05
C VAL A 210 -32.23 -31.64 11.56
N LYS A 211 -32.25 -32.52 12.54
CA LYS A 211 -31.03 -32.96 13.23
C LYS A 211 -29.97 -33.53 12.29
N GLU A 212 -30.37 -34.40 11.37
CA GLU A 212 -29.46 -35.04 10.40
C GLU A 212 -28.81 -34.02 9.48
N LEU A 213 -29.48 -32.91 9.17
CA LEU A 213 -28.94 -31.83 8.39
C LEU A 213 -27.99 -30.93 9.22
N ASP A 214 -28.36 -30.66 10.46
CA ASP A 214 -27.49 -29.92 11.38
C ASP A 214 -26.19 -30.71 11.64
N ASP A 215 -26.25 -32.05 11.77
CA ASP A 215 -25.06 -32.90 11.87
C ASP A 215 -24.17 -32.82 10.62
N ILE A 216 -24.75 -32.74 9.41
CA ILE A 216 -24.00 -32.55 8.14
C ILE A 216 -23.27 -31.19 8.11
N LEU A 217 -23.85 -30.18 8.74
CA LEU A 217 -23.37 -28.80 8.75
C LEU A 217 -22.51 -28.44 9.96
N GLU A 218 -22.19 -29.41 10.83
CA GLU A 218 -21.41 -29.16 12.05
C GLU A 218 -20.07 -28.50 11.77
N ASP A 219 -19.33 -28.94 10.74
CA ASP A 219 -18.03 -28.39 10.32
C ASP A 219 -18.07 -26.91 9.92
N SER A 220 -19.24 -26.38 9.60
CA SER A 220 -19.48 -24.99 9.19
C SER A 220 -20.36 -24.23 10.18
N PHE A 221 -20.40 -24.66 11.44
CA PHE A 221 -21.23 -24.06 12.50
C PHE A 221 -22.72 -23.99 12.11
N HIS A 222 -23.19 -25.03 11.43
CA HIS A 222 -24.55 -25.22 10.88
C HIS A 222 -24.90 -24.28 9.70
N TYR A 223 -23.96 -23.46 9.23
CA TYR A 223 -24.18 -22.62 8.05
C TYR A 223 -23.69 -23.29 6.75
N LEU A 224 -24.38 -23.06 5.65
CA LEU A 224 -23.98 -23.56 4.32
C LEU A 224 -22.87 -22.69 3.69
N THR A 225 -21.71 -22.62 4.32
CA THR A 225 -20.58 -21.79 3.85
C THR A 225 -19.71 -22.50 2.81
N TYR A 226 -19.70 -23.84 2.80
CA TYR A 226 -18.84 -24.64 1.95
C TYR A 226 -19.59 -25.35 0.83
N GLN A 227 -18.95 -25.50 -0.33
CA GLN A 227 -19.47 -26.31 -1.45
C GLN A 227 -19.68 -27.76 -1.02
N GLU A 228 -18.76 -28.30 -0.26
CA GLU A 228 -18.81 -29.65 0.28
C GLU A 228 -20.02 -29.86 1.19
N SER A 229 -20.42 -28.87 1.96
CA SER A 229 -21.65 -28.93 2.77
C SER A 229 -22.89 -29.00 1.88
N ILE A 230 -22.94 -28.21 0.80
CA ILE A 230 -24.03 -28.28 -0.18
C ILE A 230 -24.04 -29.64 -0.88
N MET A 231 -22.89 -30.21 -1.25
CA MET A 231 -22.78 -31.53 -1.86
C MET A 231 -23.33 -32.61 -0.93
N LYS A 232 -22.91 -32.62 0.35
CA LYS A 232 -23.44 -33.54 1.38
C LYS A 232 -24.97 -33.40 1.53
N TYR A 233 -25.46 -32.16 1.53
CA TYR A 233 -26.89 -31.90 1.61
C TYR A 233 -27.66 -32.43 0.39
N LEU A 234 -27.15 -32.22 -0.82
CA LEU A 234 -27.76 -32.76 -2.04
C LEU A 234 -27.78 -34.30 -2.03
N VAL A 235 -26.73 -34.97 -1.53
CA VAL A 235 -26.70 -36.42 -1.35
C VAL A 235 -27.75 -36.86 -0.34
N TRP A 236 -27.88 -36.17 0.79
CA TRP A 236 -28.92 -36.45 1.78
C TRP A 236 -30.32 -36.31 1.19
N LEU A 237 -30.53 -35.38 0.23
CA LEU A 237 -31.78 -35.27 -0.53
C LEU A 237 -31.95 -36.32 -1.65
N GLY A 238 -31.02 -37.28 -1.77
CA GLY A 238 -31.12 -38.38 -2.71
C GLY A 238 -30.48 -38.17 -4.08
N ILE A 239 -29.64 -37.15 -4.23
CA ILE A 239 -28.82 -36.98 -5.42
C ILE A 239 -27.60 -37.92 -5.35
N GLU A 240 -27.23 -38.50 -6.49
CA GLU A 240 -26.00 -39.29 -6.57
C GLU A 240 -24.77 -38.38 -6.41
N GLU A 241 -23.79 -38.79 -5.56
CA GLU A 241 -22.62 -38.00 -5.18
C GLU A 241 -21.89 -37.40 -6.40
N LYS A 242 -21.68 -38.21 -7.45
CA LYS A 242 -21.02 -37.79 -8.70
C LYS A 242 -21.71 -36.62 -9.45
N GLY A 243 -23.01 -36.46 -9.24
CA GLY A 243 -23.82 -35.40 -9.89
C GLY A 243 -23.85 -34.09 -9.12
N THR A 244 -23.50 -34.07 -7.84
CA THR A 244 -23.71 -32.93 -6.96
C THR A 244 -22.91 -31.69 -7.38
N TYR A 245 -21.65 -31.86 -7.78
CA TYR A 245 -20.78 -30.76 -8.23
C TYR A 245 -21.30 -30.10 -9.52
N ASP A 246 -21.79 -30.89 -10.47
CA ASP A 246 -22.35 -30.35 -11.71
C ASP A 246 -23.65 -29.57 -11.46
N ILE A 247 -24.47 -30.01 -10.50
CA ILE A 247 -25.66 -29.28 -10.05
C ILE A 247 -25.25 -27.93 -9.48
N ILE A 248 -24.30 -27.87 -8.54
CA ILE A 248 -23.80 -26.61 -7.96
C ILE A 248 -23.28 -25.68 -9.06
N LYS A 249 -22.48 -26.19 -10.00
CA LYS A 249 -22.00 -25.40 -11.15
C LYS A 249 -23.13 -24.85 -12.03
N LYS A 250 -24.16 -25.63 -12.28
CA LYS A 250 -25.29 -25.19 -13.09
C LYS A 250 -26.07 -24.10 -12.37
N ILE A 251 -26.33 -24.23 -11.07
CA ILE A 251 -26.98 -23.20 -10.25
C ILE A 251 -26.11 -21.90 -10.28
N ALA A 252 -24.84 -22.01 -9.94
CA ALA A 252 -23.90 -20.87 -9.89
C ALA A 252 -23.79 -20.08 -11.20
N LYS A 253 -23.87 -20.77 -12.34
CA LYS A 253 -23.77 -20.16 -13.68
C LYS A 253 -25.12 -19.78 -14.29
N LYS A 254 -26.24 -19.96 -13.58
CA LYS A 254 -27.61 -19.76 -14.09
C LYS A 254 -27.83 -20.50 -15.44
N LYS A 255 -27.33 -21.72 -15.55
CA LYS A 255 -27.34 -22.51 -16.80
C LYS A 255 -28.44 -23.56 -16.83
N PHE A 256 -29.32 -23.59 -15.83
CA PHE A 256 -30.51 -24.43 -15.91
C PHE A 256 -31.53 -23.83 -16.90
N LYS A 257 -32.16 -24.70 -17.69
CA LYS A 257 -33.44 -24.37 -18.33
C LYS A 257 -34.50 -24.47 -17.23
N GLU A 258 -35.59 -23.68 -17.37
CA GLU A 258 -36.68 -23.67 -16.38
C GLU A 258 -37.21 -25.08 -16.09
N GLU A 259 -37.43 -25.88 -17.14
CA GLU A 259 -37.88 -27.26 -16.99
C GLU A 259 -36.92 -28.14 -16.21
N GLU A 260 -35.60 -28.04 -16.47
CA GLU A 260 -34.56 -28.81 -15.73
C GLU A 260 -34.47 -28.39 -14.26
N GLN A 261 -34.70 -27.10 -13.96
CA GLN A 261 -34.69 -26.58 -12.59
C GLN A 261 -35.89 -27.06 -11.81
N ASP A 262 -37.07 -27.08 -12.42
CA ASP A 262 -38.30 -27.57 -11.81
C ASP A 262 -38.21 -29.09 -11.55
N GLU A 263 -37.69 -29.88 -12.49
CA GLU A 263 -37.46 -31.29 -12.31
C GLU A 263 -36.51 -31.58 -11.12
N LEU A 264 -35.37 -30.85 -11.07
CA LEU A 264 -34.43 -30.99 -9.96
C LEU A 264 -35.08 -30.60 -8.63
N LYS A 265 -35.80 -29.49 -8.57
CA LYS A 265 -36.50 -29.02 -7.37
C LYS A 265 -37.52 -30.04 -6.88
N ASN A 266 -38.27 -30.64 -7.79
CA ASN A 266 -39.23 -31.70 -7.46
C ASN A 266 -38.54 -32.97 -6.95
N GLN A 267 -37.41 -33.37 -7.55
CA GLN A 267 -36.62 -34.49 -7.08
C GLN A 267 -36.12 -34.28 -5.64
N LEU A 268 -35.58 -33.07 -5.36
CA LEU A 268 -35.09 -32.69 -4.04
C LEU A 268 -36.21 -32.62 -3.00
N LEU A 269 -37.41 -32.11 -3.40
CA LEU A 269 -38.59 -32.09 -2.54
C LEU A 269 -39.02 -33.51 -2.15
N GLN A 270 -39.02 -34.47 -3.09
CA GLN A 270 -39.33 -35.87 -2.76
C GLN A 270 -38.32 -36.47 -1.79
N GLY A 271 -37.03 -36.17 -1.96
CA GLY A 271 -35.98 -36.54 -1.01
C GLY A 271 -36.21 -35.93 0.38
N TRP A 272 -36.57 -34.64 0.43
CA TRP A 272 -36.92 -33.96 1.68
C TRP A 272 -38.10 -34.61 2.38
N ILE A 273 -39.24 -34.81 1.70
CA ILE A 273 -40.42 -35.43 2.27
C ILE A 273 -40.12 -36.85 2.78
N LYS A 274 -39.29 -37.63 2.05
CA LYS A 274 -38.86 -38.94 2.46
C LYS A 274 -38.08 -38.92 3.80
N ASN A 275 -37.22 -37.92 3.99
CA ASN A 275 -36.33 -37.83 5.15
C ASN A 275 -36.99 -37.10 6.34
N VAL A 276 -37.79 -36.07 6.09
CA VAL A 276 -38.42 -35.22 7.12
C VAL A 276 -39.86 -35.59 7.42
N GLY A 277 -40.58 -36.16 6.45
CA GLY A 277 -41.98 -36.57 6.59
C GLY A 277 -43.01 -35.53 6.16
N THR A 278 -42.61 -34.28 5.95
CA THR A 278 -43.48 -33.18 5.48
C THR A 278 -42.75 -32.35 4.43
N GLU A 279 -43.46 -31.50 3.67
CA GLU A 279 -42.84 -30.52 2.78
C GLU A 279 -42.44 -29.20 3.48
N ASP A 280 -42.88 -29.04 4.75
CA ASP A 280 -42.61 -27.84 5.52
C ASP A 280 -41.11 -27.59 5.67
N GLY A 281 -40.67 -26.35 5.47
CA GLY A 281 -39.25 -25.92 5.56
C GLY A 281 -38.42 -26.16 4.30
N PHE A 282 -38.92 -26.90 3.30
CA PHE A 282 -38.16 -27.15 2.07
C PHE A 282 -37.92 -25.86 1.26
N ALA A 283 -38.92 -24.99 1.15
CA ALA A 283 -38.83 -23.78 0.34
C ALA A 283 -37.76 -22.81 0.89
N GLU A 284 -37.70 -22.65 2.21
CA GLU A 284 -36.70 -21.83 2.91
C GLU A 284 -35.32 -22.42 2.74
N THR A 285 -35.18 -23.74 2.93
CA THR A 285 -33.90 -24.43 2.80
C THR A 285 -33.42 -24.42 1.35
N TRP A 286 -34.31 -24.61 0.37
CA TRP A 286 -33.95 -24.49 -1.04
C TRP A 286 -33.41 -23.10 -1.39
N LYS A 287 -34.01 -22.04 -0.88
CA LYS A 287 -33.54 -20.68 -1.11
C LYS A 287 -32.13 -20.47 -0.54
N VAL A 288 -31.84 -21.00 0.64
CA VAL A 288 -30.48 -20.95 1.23
C VAL A 288 -29.46 -21.70 0.37
N VAL A 289 -29.85 -22.88 -0.19
CA VAL A 289 -28.99 -23.65 -1.11
C VAL A 289 -28.77 -22.89 -2.42
N GLU A 290 -29.80 -22.28 -2.97
CA GLU A 290 -29.73 -21.50 -4.20
C GLU A 290 -28.79 -20.30 -4.04
N ASP A 291 -28.93 -19.54 -2.96
CA ASP A 291 -28.07 -18.43 -2.61
C ASP A 291 -26.63 -18.92 -2.35
N ALA A 292 -26.44 -19.98 -1.58
CA ALA A 292 -25.12 -20.53 -1.28
C ALA A 292 -24.41 -21.13 -2.50
N ALA A 293 -25.13 -21.78 -3.42
CA ALA A 293 -24.54 -22.38 -4.61
C ALA A 293 -23.95 -21.33 -5.58
N HIS A 294 -24.45 -20.10 -5.58
CA HIS A 294 -23.89 -19.02 -6.39
C HIS A 294 -22.50 -18.61 -5.95
N TYR A 295 -22.15 -18.77 -4.66
CA TYR A 295 -20.97 -18.17 -4.07
C TYR A 295 -20.28 -19.06 -3.03
N SER A 296 -20.73 -20.30 -2.83
CA SER A 296 -20.13 -21.23 -1.89
C SER A 296 -18.64 -21.46 -2.18
N PHE A 297 -17.88 -21.62 -1.13
CA PHE A 297 -16.44 -21.68 -1.19
C PHE A 297 -15.93 -23.10 -0.97
N ASN A 298 -14.87 -23.48 -1.67
CA ASN A 298 -14.25 -24.78 -1.46
C ASN A 298 -13.60 -24.83 -0.06
N ALA A 299 -13.94 -25.82 0.75
CA ALA A 299 -13.48 -25.94 2.13
C ALA A 299 -11.95 -26.09 2.23
N SER A 300 -11.33 -26.86 1.34
CA SER A 300 -9.88 -27.04 1.35
C SER A 300 -9.14 -25.75 0.98
N HIS A 301 -9.69 -24.97 0.06
CA HIS A 301 -9.13 -23.65 -0.27
C HIS A 301 -9.30 -22.66 0.89
N SER A 302 -10.48 -22.65 1.54
CA SER A 302 -10.74 -21.82 2.72
C SER A 302 -9.76 -22.14 3.85
N LEU A 303 -9.53 -23.41 4.11
CA LEU A 303 -8.57 -23.89 5.12
C LEU A 303 -7.14 -23.43 4.79
N SER A 304 -6.71 -23.57 3.54
CA SER A 304 -5.38 -23.14 3.10
C SER A 304 -5.18 -21.63 3.29
N VAL A 305 -6.15 -20.83 2.90
CA VAL A 305 -6.12 -19.36 3.07
C VAL A 305 -6.12 -18.97 4.55
N ALA A 306 -6.87 -19.68 5.40
CA ALA A 306 -6.87 -19.47 6.83
C ALA A 306 -5.50 -19.76 7.46
N ILE A 307 -4.84 -20.85 7.05
CA ILE A 307 -3.48 -21.20 7.49
C ILE A 307 -2.49 -20.11 7.09
N ASP A 308 -2.53 -19.64 5.85
CA ASP A 308 -1.67 -18.53 5.38
C ASP A 308 -1.88 -17.25 6.21
N SER A 309 -3.14 -16.94 6.53
CA SER A 309 -3.49 -15.82 7.41
C SER A 309 -2.91 -16.00 8.81
N ILE A 310 -3.03 -17.21 9.39
CA ILE A 310 -2.52 -17.52 10.73
C ILE A 310 -0.99 -17.44 10.80
N TYR A 311 -0.26 -17.87 9.76
CA TYR A 311 1.19 -17.63 9.69
C TYR A 311 1.51 -16.14 9.83
N GLY A 312 0.81 -15.28 9.10
CA GLY A 312 0.97 -13.83 9.19
C GLY A 312 0.68 -13.30 10.60
N ALA A 313 -0.43 -13.72 11.21
CA ALA A 313 -0.82 -13.30 12.55
C ALA A 313 0.16 -13.79 13.62
N TYR A 314 0.62 -15.04 13.52
CA TYR A 314 1.63 -15.62 14.41
C TYR A 314 2.94 -14.85 14.34
N LEU A 315 3.46 -14.60 13.15
CA LEU A 315 4.71 -13.85 12.97
C LEU A 315 4.57 -12.41 13.48
N LYS A 316 3.45 -11.78 13.22
CA LYS A 316 3.18 -10.40 13.66
C LYS A 316 3.04 -10.28 15.17
N SER A 317 2.44 -11.27 15.83
CA SER A 317 2.24 -11.26 17.29
C SER A 317 3.49 -11.64 18.09
N HIS A 318 4.30 -12.60 17.59
CA HIS A 318 5.45 -13.12 18.31
C HIS A 318 6.80 -12.50 17.89
N TYR A 319 6.88 -12.03 16.64
CA TYR A 319 8.08 -11.41 16.05
C TYR A 319 7.73 -10.09 15.37
N PRO A 320 7.08 -9.15 16.08
CA PRO A 320 6.57 -7.95 15.46
C PRO A 320 7.66 -7.10 14.82
N LEU A 321 8.85 -6.98 15.46
CA LEU A 321 9.93 -6.17 14.94
C LEU A 321 10.43 -6.68 13.59
N GLU A 322 10.65 -7.98 13.44
CA GLU A 322 11.05 -8.64 12.19
C GLU A 322 9.94 -8.55 11.15
N TYR A 323 8.70 -8.81 11.57
CA TYR A 323 7.53 -8.73 10.68
C TYR A 323 7.37 -7.33 10.07
N PHE A 324 7.34 -6.30 10.90
CA PHE A 324 7.18 -4.92 10.42
C PHE A 324 8.37 -4.46 9.58
N THR A 325 9.59 -4.88 9.90
CA THR A 325 10.78 -4.57 9.08
C THR A 325 10.62 -5.13 7.66
N VAL A 326 10.16 -6.37 7.54
CA VAL A 326 9.93 -7.02 6.24
C VAL A 326 8.80 -6.34 5.47
N VAL A 327 7.63 -6.13 6.09
CA VAL A 327 6.48 -5.59 5.36
C VAL A 327 6.64 -4.12 5.00
N LEU A 328 7.29 -3.31 5.82
CA LEU A 328 7.63 -1.93 5.50
C LEU A 328 8.59 -1.86 4.31
N THR A 329 9.56 -2.77 4.23
CA THR A 329 10.46 -2.90 3.07
C THR A 329 9.69 -3.30 1.81
N MET A 330 8.84 -4.33 1.90
CA MET A 330 8.10 -4.85 0.75
C MET A 330 7.03 -3.90 0.19
N TYR A 331 6.54 -3.00 1.01
CA TYR A 331 5.50 -2.03 0.66
C TYR A 331 5.97 -0.58 0.73
N ALA A 332 7.27 -0.33 0.65
CA ALA A 332 7.85 1.01 0.75
C ALA A 332 7.27 2.03 -0.25
N ASP A 333 6.88 1.56 -1.45
CA ASP A 333 6.28 2.38 -2.50
C ASP A 333 4.76 2.58 -2.35
N ASP A 334 4.10 1.89 -1.40
CA ASP A 334 2.66 1.97 -1.13
C ASP A 334 2.42 2.85 0.11
N ILE A 335 2.22 4.15 -0.11
CA ILE A 335 2.08 5.15 0.95
C ILE A 335 0.90 4.84 1.88
N ASP A 336 -0.25 4.46 1.33
CA ASP A 336 -1.46 4.20 2.13
C ASP A 336 -1.27 2.98 3.04
N ARG A 337 -0.65 1.93 2.51
CA ARG A 337 -0.36 0.71 3.27
C ARG A 337 0.73 0.94 4.31
N THR A 338 1.77 1.66 3.96
CA THR A 338 2.85 2.03 4.89
C THR A 338 2.33 2.88 6.04
N SER A 339 1.43 3.84 5.78
CA SER A 339 0.77 4.62 6.83
C SER A 339 -0.01 3.73 7.81
N LYS A 340 -0.86 2.82 7.28
CA LYS A 340 -1.60 1.86 8.13
C LYS A 340 -0.68 0.96 8.96
N LEU A 341 0.48 0.55 8.40
CA LEU A 341 1.48 -0.24 9.13
C LEU A 341 2.13 0.57 10.26
N ILE A 342 2.46 1.84 10.00
CA ILE A 342 3.04 2.74 11.00
C ILE A 342 2.07 2.97 12.16
N ASP A 343 0.79 3.13 11.89
CA ASP A 343 -0.25 3.28 12.92
C ASP A 343 -0.31 2.03 13.84
N GLU A 344 -0.12 0.84 13.28
CA GLU A 344 -0.12 -0.40 14.05
C GLU A 344 1.15 -0.60 14.92
N LEU A 345 2.30 0.03 14.58
CA LEU A 345 3.57 -0.12 15.33
C LEU A 345 3.43 0.24 16.81
N SER A 346 2.64 1.25 17.12
CA SER A 346 2.44 1.73 18.49
C SER A 346 1.85 0.66 19.41
N TYR A 347 0.99 -0.22 18.88
CA TYR A 347 0.42 -1.35 19.62
C TYR A 347 1.52 -2.34 20.10
N PHE A 348 2.58 -2.49 19.33
CA PHE A 348 3.71 -3.38 19.63
C PHE A 348 4.87 -2.66 20.35
N GLY A 349 4.70 -1.39 20.71
CA GLY A 349 5.76 -0.58 21.32
C GLY A 349 6.97 -0.38 20.43
N ILE A 350 6.80 -0.47 19.11
CA ILE A 350 7.86 -0.26 18.11
C ILE A 350 7.80 1.20 17.64
N THR A 351 8.98 1.83 17.59
CA THR A 351 9.11 3.19 17.05
C THR A 351 9.81 3.18 15.71
N ILE A 352 9.30 3.98 14.76
CA ILE A 352 9.98 4.19 13.49
C ILE A 352 10.92 5.38 13.60
N GLN A 353 12.13 5.20 13.11
CA GLN A 353 13.18 6.23 13.14
C GLN A 353 13.47 6.71 11.71
N PRO A 354 13.88 7.98 11.54
CA PRO A 354 14.37 8.47 10.27
C PRO A 354 15.62 7.71 9.82
N VAL A 355 16.07 7.96 8.60
CA VAL A 355 17.34 7.41 8.12
C VAL A 355 18.51 7.94 8.93
N LYS A 356 19.46 7.05 9.27
CA LYS A 356 20.64 7.42 10.09
C LYS A 356 21.87 6.62 9.68
N PHE A 357 23.04 7.27 9.64
CA PHE A 357 24.32 6.62 9.37
C PHE A 357 24.62 5.55 10.42
N GLY A 358 25.06 4.38 9.96
CA GLY A 358 25.34 3.23 10.83
C GLY A 358 24.11 2.49 11.34
N LYS A 359 22.90 2.93 10.99
CA LYS A 359 21.63 2.28 11.33
C LYS A 359 20.81 1.89 10.11
N SER A 360 20.73 2.76 9.11
CA SER A 360 19.96 2.56 7.89
C SER A 360 20.79 1.93 6.79
N GLY A 361 20.30 0.82 6.23
CA GLY A 361 20.79 0.23 5.00
C GLY A 361 19.99 0.69 3.77
N SER A 362 20.00 -0.10 2.70
CA SER A 362 19.16 0.13 1.54
C SER A 362 17.66 0.06 1.90
N ASP A 363 17.28 -1.00 2.59
CA ASP A 363 15.92 -1.29 3.08
C ASP A 363 15.74 -0.85 4.54
N TYR A 364 14.51 -1.03 5.05
CA TYR A 364 14.25 -0.84 6.48
C TYR A 364 15.11 -1.79 7.30
N THR A 365 15.67 -1.29 8.38
CA THR A 365 16.53 -2.04 9.31
C THR A 365 16.00 -1.98 10.72
N MET A 366 16.31 -2.98 11.54
CA MET A 366 15.81 -3.05 12.92
C MET A 366 16.93 -2.92 13.95
N ASP A 367 16.61 -2.25 15.05
CA ASP A 367 17.42 -2.21 16.26
C ASP A 367 16.67 -2.97 17.38
N ARG A 368 17.04 -4.25 17.56
CA ARG A 368 16.41 -5.13 18.58
C ARG A 368 16.60 -4.62 20.00
N LYS A 369 17.71 -3.93 20.28
CA LYS A 369 18.01 -3.44 21.63
C LYS A 369 17.02 -2.36 22.07
N ASN A 370 16.64 -1.50 21.14
CA ASN A 370 15.79 -0.34 21.43
C ASN A 370 14.34 -0.51 20.91
N ASN A 371 14.01 -1.66 20.34
CA ASN A 371 12.70 -1.94 19.70
C ASN A 371 12.34 -0.89 18.65
N GLN A 372 13.28 -0.60 17.73
CA GLN A 372 13.16 0.46 16.73
C GLN A 372 13.35 -0.09 15.32
N ILE A 373 12.67 0.56 14.35
CA ILE A 373 12.87 0.34 12.92
C ILE A 373 13.36 1.64 12.29
N PHE A 374 14.49 1.58 11.59
CA PHE A 374 15.03 2.70 10.82
C PHE A 374 14.55 2.61 9.37
N LYS A 375 14.17 3.73 8.78
CA LYS A 375 13.84 3.81 7.36
C LYS A 375 15.03 3.46 6.49
N GLY A 376 14.77 2.81 5.35
CA GLY A 376 15.78 2.50 4.34
C GLY A 376 16.11 3.72 3.48
N VAL A 377 17.37 3.80 3.05
CA VAL A 377 17.88 4.91 2.23
C VAL A 377 17.15 5.00 0.88
N GLN A 378 16.79 3.86 0.27
CA GLN A 378 16.08 3.87 -1.01
C GLN A 378 14.63 4.38 -0.95
N SER A 379 14.06 4.57 0.24
CA SER A 379 12.75 5.23 0.41
C SER A 379 12.79 6.74 0.14
N ILE A 380 13.98 7.31 -0.03
CA ILE A 380 14.21 8.73 -0.30
C ILE A 380 14.35 8.92 -1.81
N LYS A 381 13.67 9.91 -2.38
CA LYS A 381 13.76 10.23 -3.82
C LYS A 381 15.21 10.48 -4.24
N TYR A 382 15.58 9.96 -5.42
CA TYR A 382 16.92 10.03 -6.02
C TYR A 382 18.00 9.18 -5.35
N LEU A 383 17.68 8.44 -4.29
CA LEU A 383 18.57 7.46 -3.71
C LEU A 383 18.21 6.05 -4.19
N ASN A 384 19.16 5.14 -4.10
CA ASN A 384 19.00 3.75 -4.55
C ASN A 384 19.61 2.78 -3.53
N ALA A 385 19.39 1.50 -3.73
CA ALA A 385 19.88 0.45 -2.84
C ALA A 385 21.41 0.48 -2.69
N GLN A 386 22.14 0.69 -3.79
CA GLN A 386 23.61 0.70 -3.78
C GLN A 386 24.17 1.75 -2.83
N VAL A 387 23.61 2.97 -2.82
CA VAL A 387 24.01 4.04 -1.89
C VAL A 387 23.83 3.61 -0.43
N GLY A 388 22.70 2.98 -0.12
CA GLY A 388 22.42 2.49 1.24
C GLY A 388 23.41 1.41 1.69
N GLU A 389 23.72 0.46 0.81
CA GLU A 389 24.67 -0.63 1.09
C GLU A 389 26.10 -0.12 1.26
N GLU A 390 26.56 0.77 0.37
CA GLU A 390 27.89 1.37 0.44
C GLU A 390 28.08 2.18 1.73
N LEU A 391 27.07 2.96 2.15
CA LEU A 391 27.13 3.74 3.40
C LEU A 391 27.09 2.84 4.64
N LEU A 392 26.30 1.78 4.62
CA LEU A 392 26.26 0.81 5.70
C LEU A 392 27.60 0.08 5.84
N GLU A 393 28.27 -0.24 4.73
CA GLU A 393 29.61 -0.82 4.74
C GLU A 393 30.63 0.14 5.34
N LEU A 394 30.62 1.43 4.92
CA LEU A 394 31.49 2.45 5.50
C LEU A 394 31.30 2.62 7.02
N SER A 395 30.06 2.46 7.49
CA SER A 395 29.74 2.65 8.91
C SER A 395 30.36 1.60 9.85
N LYS A 396 30.97 0.54 9.31
CA LYS A 396 31.74 -0.43 10.08
C LYS A 396 33.10 0.13 10.52
N ASN A 397 33.56 1.24 9.93
CA ASN A 397 34.76 1.93 10.31
C ASN A 397 34.45 3.03 11.35
N GLU A 398 35.41 3.34 12.21
CA GLU A 398 35.31 4.47 13.11
C GLU A 398 35.85 5.74 12.46
N TYR A 399 35.09 6.82 12.52
CA TYR A 399 35.43 8.14 11.98
C TYR A 399 35.47 9.17 13.11
N LYS A 400 36.60 9.90 13.24
CA LYS A 400 36.76 10.95 14.26
C LYS A 400 36.12 12.28 13.85
N SER A 401 35.85 12.46 12.58
CA SER A 401 35.25 13.70 12.05
C SER A 401 34.48 13.43 10.76
N PHE A 402 33.53 14.32 10.44
CA PHE A 402 32.79 14.26 9.18
C PHE A 402 33.72 14.38 7.96
N VAL A 403 34.83 15.14 8.06
CA VAL A 403 35.79 15.29 6.95
C VAL A 403 36.47 13.97 6.62
N GLU A 404 36.80 13.14 7.63
CA GLU A 404 37.34 11.79 7.41
C GLU A 404 36.32 10.88 6.71
N LEU A 405 35.08 10.87 7.18
CA LEU A 405 33.99 10.14 6.53
C LEU A 405 33.73 10.64 5.09
N LEU A 406 33.72 11.95 4.88
CA LEU A 406 33.47 12.56 3.57
C LEU A 406 34.54 12.16 2.55
N LYS A 407 35.81 12.05 2.98
CA LYS A 407 36.88 11.53 2.14
C LYS A 407 36.58 10.13 1.67
N ASP A 408 36.24 9.23 2.59
CA ASP A 408 35.92 7.83 2.25
C ASP A 408 34.65 7.72 1.39
N ILE A 409 33.62 8.54 1.63
CA ILE A 409 32.44 8.62 0.76
C ILE A 409 32.86 8.96 -0.68
N LYS A 410 33.67 9.99 -0.87
CA LYS A 410 34.09 10.45 -2.21
C LYS A 410 35.02 9.46 -2.93
N GLU A 411 35.84 8.70 -2.18
CA GLU A 411 36.83 7.79 -2.76
C GLU A 411 36.30 6.35 -2.93
N LYS A 412 35.35 5.90 -2.11
CA LYS A 412 34.96 4.49 -1.98
C LYS A 412 33.50 4.21 -2.34
N THR A 413 32.70 5.23 -2.62
CA THR A 413 31.27 5.05 -2.93
C THR A 413 30.89 5.67 -4.26
N SER A 414 29.73 5.24 -4.78
CA SER A 414 29.12 5.77 -6.01
C SER A 414 28.26 7.04 -5.78
N ILE A 415 28.25 7.56 -4.55
CA ILE A 415 27.38 8.66 -4.13
C ILE A 415 27.77 9.96 -4.86
N ASN A 416 26.84 10.55 -5.56
CA ASN A 416 27.03 11.85 -6.20
C ASN A 416 26.73 13.02 -5.25
N SER A 417 27.11 14.24 -5.64
CA SER A 417 26.94 15.44 -4.80
C SER A 417 25.49 15.72 -4.44
N LYS A 418 24.52 15.47 -5.35
CA LYS A 418 23.08 15.64 -5.07
C LYS A 418 22.61 14.67 -3.98
N GLN A 419 22.98 13.41 -4.09
CA GLN A 419 22.62 12.37 -3.12
C GLN A 419 23.22 12.65 -1.73
N LEU A 420 24.47 13.08 -1.69
CA LEU A 420 25.15 13.48 -0.45
C LEU A 420 24.45 14.68 0.21
N THR A 421 24.08 15.71 -0.58
CA THR A 421 23.32 16.87 -0.10
C THR A 421 21.97 16.45 0.49
N ILE A 422 21.23 15.57 -0.19
CA ILE A 422 19.93 15.06 0.29
C ILE A 422 20.07 14.37 1.63
N LEU A 423 21.00 13.41 1.75
CA LEU A 423 21.24 12.67 2.99
C LEU A 423 21.61 13.62 4.13
N THR A 424 22.50 14.56 3.87
CA THR A 424 22.95 15.54 4.88
C THR A 424 21.80 16.44 5.33
N ALA A 425 21.00 16.98 4.40
CA ALA A 425 19.85 17.81 4.71
C ALA A 425 18.77 17.07 5.52
N LEU A 426 18.63 15.75 5.30
CA LEU A 426 17.71 14.90 6.05
C LEU A 426 18.29 14.32 7.35
N ASN A 427 19.36 14.92 7.90
CA ASN A 427 20.00 14.56 9.16
C ASN A 427 20.61 13.15 9.20
N TYR A 428 20.89 12.51 8.05
CA TYR A 428 21.48 11.17 8.00
C TYR A 428 22.81 11.08 8.77
N PHE A 429 23.59 12.15 8.78
CA PHE A 429 24.90 12.26 9.44
C PHE A 429 24.87 13.07 10.75
N GLU A 430 23.74 13.11 11.45
CA GLU A 430 23.51 13.94 12.64
C GLU A 430 24.55 13.75 13.77
N ASP A 431 25.13 12.54 13.87
CA ASP A 431 26.17 12.23 14.89
C ASP A 431 27.47 13.02 14.67
N PHE A 432 27.66 13.61 13.47
CA PHE A 432 28.85 14.44 13.15
C PHE A 432 28.59 15.94 13.27
N GLY A 433 27.35 16.37 13.43
CA GLY A 433 26.96 17.76 13.56
C GLY A 433 25.61 18.07 12.93
N ALA A 434 25.17 19.31 13.08
CA ALA A 434 23.92 19.79 12.52
C ALA A 434 24.00 19.91 10.98
N ASN A 435 22.88 19.71 10.30
CA ASN A 435 22.85 19.57 8.85
C ASN A 435 23.31 20.80 8.06
N ASP A 436 22.97 22.07 8.45
CA ASP A 436 23.51 23.27 7.79
C ASP A 436 25.03 23.35 7.92
N TYR A 437 25.56 23.03 9.12
CA TYR A 437 27.00 22.94 9.32
C TYR A 437 27.63 21.90 8.38
N LEU A 438 27.08 20.69 8.33
CA LEU A 438 27.62 19.62 7.49
C LEU A 438 27.54 19.94 5.99
N LEU A 439 26.48 20.60 5.52
CA LEU A 439 26.37 21.08 4.14
C LEU A 439 27.50 22.08 3.80
N LYS A 440 27.82 22.97 4.72
CA LYS A 440 28.94 23.91 4.56
C LYS A 440 30.31 23.20 4.59
N VAL A 441 30.46 22.17 5.41
CA VAL A 441 31.67 21.33 5.40
C VAL A 441 31.84 20.61 4.06
N ILE A 442 30.76 20.11 3.44
CA ILE A 442 30.79 19.50 2.11
C ILE A 442 31.24 20.53 1.06
N ASP A 443 30.69 21.73 1.09
CA ASP A 443 31.07 22.81 0.18
C ASP A 443 32.55 23.19 0.30
N ILE A 444 33.06 23.33 1.55
CA ILE A 444 34.47 23.58 1.81
C ILE A 444 35.34 22.44 1.29
N TYR A 445 34.96 21.19 1.57
CA TYR A 445 35.70 20.02 1.11
C TYR A 445 35.76 19.94 -0.43
N ASP A 446 34.64 20.13 -1.10
CA ASP A 446 34.55 20.09 -2.58
C ASP A 446 35.39 21.20 -3.24
N LYS A 447 35.50 22.40 -2.61
CA LYS A 447 36.33 23.50 -3.09
C LYS A 447 37.83 23.29 -2.92
N PHE A 448 38.24 22.62 -1.83
CA PHE A 448 39.65 22.63 -1.42
C PHE A 448 40.35 21.25 -1.41
N SER A 449 39.61 20.13 -1.38
CA SER A 449 40.23 18.79 -1.21
C SER A 449 41.23 18.42 -2.31
N THR A 450 41.01 18.87 -3.54
CA THR A 450 41.88 18.60 -4.69
C THR A 450 42.60 19.85 -5.21
N ALA A 451 42.41 21.00 -4.56
CA ALA A 451 42.93 22.26 -5.02
C ALA A 451 44.47 22.32 -4.80
N LYS A 452 45.25 22.40 -5.86
CA LYS A 452 46.72 22.58 -5.85
C LYS A 452 47.11 24.01 -5.93
N ILE A 453 46.28 24.86 -6.52
CA ILE A 453 46.54 26.26 -6.83
C ILE A 453 45.27 27.08 -6.58
N ILE A 454 45.43 28.25 -5.92
CA ILE A 454 44.36 29.22 -5.76
C ILE A 454 44.83 30.56 -6.35
N ALA A 455 44.10 31.08 -7.30
CA ALA A 455 44.36 32.41 -7.90
C ALA A 455 43.94 33.53 -6.92
N LYS A 456 44.77 34.55 -6.75
CA LYS A 456 44.49 35.66 -5.83
C LYS A 456 43.17 36.38 -6.11
N ASN A 457 42.78 36.51 -7.38
CA ASN A 457 41.50 37.14 -7.78
C ASN A 457 40.26 36.25 -7.49
N LYS A 458 40.43 35.00 -7.12
CA LYS A 458 39.34 34.07 -6.73
C LYS A 458 39.18 33.90 -5.22
N MET A 459 40.08 34.48 -4.43
CA MET A 459 40.11 34.28 -2.98
C MET A 459 38.80 34.72 -2.30
N GLU A 460 38.30 35.89 -2.67
CA GLU A 460 37.06 36.44 -2.12
C GLU A 460 35.86 35.53 -2.44
N SER A 461 35.73 35.08 -3.70
CA SER A 461 34.65 34.17 -4.11
C SER A 461 34.75 32.79 -3.48
N LEU A 462 35.96 32.37 -3.04
CA LEU A 462 36.20 31.11 -2.32
C LEU A 462 36.09 31.29 -0.79
N GLY A 463 35.90 32.48 -0.28
CA GLY A 463 35.80 32.78 1.15
C GLY A 463 37.11 32.60 1.93
N VAL A 464 38.26 32.76 1.26
CA VAL A 464 39.59 32.59 1.92
C VAL A 464 40.33 33.92 2.00
N SER A 465 40.96 34.15 3.15
CA SER A 465 41.77 35.34 3.35
C SER A 465 43.24 35.13 2.97
N GLU A 466 43.95 36.24 2.71
CA GLU A 466 45.38 36.22 2.44
C GLU A 466 46.18 35.55 3.58
N TYR A 467 45.77 35.81 4.82
CA TYR A 467 46.36 35.14 6.01
C TYR A 467 46.28 33.62 5.93
N LEU A 468 45.13 33.06 5.58
CA LEU A 468 44.94 31.62 5.43
C LEU A 468 45.80 31.07 4.29
N MET A 469 45.86 31.78 3.17
CA MET A 469 46.66 31.35 2.02
C MET A 469 48.16 31.35 2.34
N THR A 470 48.67 32.38 2.99
CA THR A 470 50.06 32.45 3.43
C THR A 470 50.41 31.34 4.46
N LYS A 471 49.44 30.95 5.29
CA LYS A 471 49.66 29.88 6.31
C LYS A 471 49.68 28.49 5.69
N TYR A 472 48.87 28.22 4.68
CA TYR A 472 48.67 26.87 4.14
C TYR A 472 49.24 26.68 2.72
N ALA A 473 49.74 27.67 2.05
CA ALA A 473 50.46 27.53 0.79
C ALA A 473 51.98 27.58 1.00
N SER A 474 52.70 26.63 0.42
CA SER A 474 54.18 26.63 0.52
C SER A 474 54.84 27.53 -0.54
N LYS A 475 54.13 27.95 -1.55
CA LYS A 475 54.61 28.84 -2.62
C LYS A 475 53.59 29.94 -2.95
N GLU A 476 54.10 31.16 -3.08
CA GLU A 476 53.35 32.31 -3.52
C GLU A 476 53.97 32.92 -4.77
N THR A 477 53.12 33.37 -5.72
CA THR A 477 53.50 34.11 -6.90
C THR A 477 52.71 35.41 -6.96
N LYS A 478 52.98 36.29 -7.94
CA LYS A 478 52.24 37.57 -8.11
C LYS A 478 50.72 37.34 -8.21
N SER A 479 50.27 36.23 -8.78
CA SER A 479 48.85 35.97 -9.08
C SER A 479 48.25 34.74 -8.40
N GLN A 480 49.03 33.90 -7.74
CA GLN A 480 48.58 32.59 -7.25
C GLN A 480 49.31 32.14 -5.99
N TYR A 481 48.60 31.38 -5.14
CA TYR A 481 49.11 30.51 -4.12
C TYR A 481 49.18 29.07 -4.61
N ARG A 482 50.23 28.32 -4.33
CA ARG A 482 50.49 26.97 -4.83
C ARG A 482 50.95 26.04 -3.73
N ASP A 483 50.87 24.72 -4.00
CA ASP A 483 51.28 23.62 -3.12
C ASP A 483 50.61 23.77 -1.73
N LEU A 484 49.30 23.65 -1.73
CA LEU A 484 48.45 23.89 -0.56
C LEU A 484 48.46 22.69 0.39
N ASP A 485 48.57 22.93 1.69
CA ASP A 485 48.14 21.99 2.73
C ASP A 485 46.60 21.99 2.81
N ASN A 486 45.97 21.17 1.97
CA ASN A 486 44.52 21.09 1.88
C ASN A 486 43.90 20.59 3.19
N VAL A 487 44.56 19.66 3.90
CA VAL A 487 44.03 19.07 5.14
C VAL A 487 43.99 20.14 6.24
N GLY A 488 45.09 20.88 6.44
CA GLY A 488 45.14 21.95 7.41
C GLY A 488 44.18 23.09 7.10
N LEU A 489 44.12 23.48 5.82
CA LEU A 489 43.21 24.54 5.35
C LEU A 489 41.73 24.18 5.57
N ILE A 490 41.30 22.98 5.16
CA ILE A 490 39.92 22.49 5.34
C ILE A 490 39.60 22.43 6.85
N LYS A 491 40.49 21.90 7.68
CA LYS A 491 40.28 21.81 9.12
C LYS A 491 40.05 23.20 9.74
N GLU A 492 40.85 24.17 9.36
CA GLU A 492 40.72 25.54 9.90
C GLU A 492 39.44 26.22 9.37
N LEU A 493 39.10 26.07 8.10
CA LEU A 493 37.88 26.62 7.55
C LEU A 493 36.64 26.02 8.23
N CYS A 494 36.59 24.69 8.38
CA CYS A 494 35.49 24.02 9.07
C CYS A 494 35.35 24.45 10.54
N SER A 495 36.47 24.73 11.24
CA SER A 495 36.39 25.20 12.62
C SER A 495 35.76 26.58 12.82
N LYS A 496 35.63 27.36 11.75
CA LYS A 496 35.00 28.70 11.75
C LYS A 496 33.52 28.64 11.40
N VAL A 497 33.02 27.50 10.94
CA VAL A 497 31.60 27.32 10.61
C VAL A 497 30.83 27.06 11.90
N GLU A 498 29.77 27.83 12.11
CA GLU A 498 28.86 27.63 13.24
C GLU A 498 28.10 26.31 13.08
N ASN A 499 28.10 25.48 14.13
CA ASN A 499 27.36 24.22 14.15
C ASN A 499 25.88 24.49 14.47
N LYS A 500 25.08 24.73 13.45
CA LYS A 500 23.64 24.99 13.57
C LYS A 500 22.83 24.21 12.54
N PRO A 501 21.54 23.91 12.84
CA PRO A 501 20.65 23.26 11.89
C PRO A 501 20.18 24.23 10.81
N LEU A 502 19.66 23.68 9.71
CA LEU A 502 18.86 24.40 8.72
C LEU A 502 17.72 25.15 9.39
N SER A 503 17.26 26.22 8.77
CA SER A 503 16.04 26.89 9.21
C SER A 503 14.85 25.91 9.07
N ILE A 504 13.80 26.09 9.89
CA ILE A 504 12.59 25.26 9.87
C ILE A 504 12.00 25.16 8.44
N ILE A 505 11.97 26.26 7.72
CA ILE A 505 11.43 26.29 6.35
C ILE A 505 12.30 25.47 5.39
N GLU A 506 13.61 25.60 5.48
CA GLU A 506 14.53 24.84 4.63
C GLU A 506 14.47 23.35 4.95
N GLN A 507 14.42 22.98 6.23
CA GLN A 507 14.26 21.60 6.66
C GLN A 507 12.99 20.98 6.08
N ILE A 508 11.85 21.62 6.25
CA ILE A 508 10.56 21.10 5.76
C ILE A 508 10.51 21.09 4.21
N LYS A 509 11.14 22.05 3.53
CA LYS A 509 11.29 22.00 2.06
C LYS A 509 12.03 20.74 1.62
N PHE A 510 13.16 20.42 2.23
CA PHE A 510 13.90 19.19 1.93
C PHE A 510 13.08 17.93 2.22
N GLU A 511 12.40 17.89 3.34
CA GLU A 511 11.56 16.74 3.71
C GLU A 511 10.43 16.50 2.69
N ILE A 512 9.68 17.54 2.34
CA ILE A 512 8.59 17.42 1.35
C ILE A 512 9.12 17.06 -0.03
N GLU A 513 10.23 17.66 -0.47
CA GLU A 513 10.81 17.38 -1.78
C GLU A 513 11.32 15.94 -1.89
N TYR A 514 12.00 15.43 -0.87
CA TYR A 514 12.72 14.15 -0.94
C TYR A 514 12.04 13.00 -0.22
N LEU A 515 11.27 13.25 0.85
CA LEU A 515 10.46 12.22 1.51
C LEU A 515 9.01 12.19 0.99
N GLY A 516 8.51 13.34 0.46
CA GLY A 516 7.12 13.51 0.05
C GLY A 516 6.19 14.03 1.16
N TYR A 517 6.68 14.19 2.37
CA TYR A 517 5.94 14.68 3.55
C TYR A 517 6.89 15.33 4.56
N ALA A 518 6.33 16.18 5.44
CA ALA A 518 7.09 16.79 6.54
C ALA A 518 7.18 15.84 7.74
N VAL A 519 8.32 15.88 8.45
CA VAL A 519 8.60 15.07 9.65
C VAL A 519 9.07 15.94 10.81
N TYR A 520 9.65 17.09 10.51
CA TYR A 520 10.22 17.99 11.52
C TYR A 520 9.16 18.43 12.52
N THR A 521 9.46 18.23 13.80
CA THR A 521 8.68 18.76 14.92
C THR A 521 9.60 19.44 15.93
N ASN A 522 9.08 20.45 16.61
CA ASN A 522 9.79 21.10 17.72
C ASN A 522 8.85 21.28 18.90
N PRO A 523 9.03 20.53 19.99
CA PRO A 523 8.16 20.57 21.15
C PRO A 523 8.16 21.92 21.89
N ASP A 524 9.21 22.75 21.68
CA ASP A 524 9.33 24.07 22.31
C ASP A 524 8.54 25.15 21.59
N ILE A 525 8.04 24.85 20.38
CA ILE A 525 7.18 25.77 19.63
C ILE A 525 5.74 25.68 20.15
N ALA A 526 5.03 26.83 20.16
CA ALA A 526 3.62 26.85 20.55
C ALA A 526 2.76 26.06 19.54
N ASP A 527 1.71 25.41 20.02
CA ASP A 527 0.82 24.50 19.29
C ASP A 527 -0.02 25.14 18.18
N TYR A 528 -0.10 26.47 18.17
CA TYR A 528 -0.80 27.24 17.14
C TYR A 528 0.09 27.65 15.94
N TYR A 529 1.36 27.22 15.89
CA TYR A 529 2.21 27.48 14.73
C TYR A 529 2.17 26.36 13.72
N TYR A 530 1.88 26.73 12.49
CA TYR A 530 1.76 25.84 11.34
C TYR A 530 2.59 26.34 10.18
N ILE A 531 3.06 25.41 9.33
CA ILE A 531 3.64 25.73 8.03
C ILE A 531 2.71 25.21 6.92
N VAL A 532 2.59 25.97 5.84
CA VAL A 532 1.82 25.59 4.65
C VAL A 532 2.62 24.61 3.81
N VAL A 533 2.19 23.35 3.74
CA VAL A 533 2.91 22.27 3.03
C VAL A 533 2.33 21.93 1.67
N GLU A 534 1.07 22.26 1.42
CA GLU A 534 0.42 22.21 0.11
C GLU A 534 -0.39 23.49 -0.08
N PHE A 535 -0.45 23.99 -1.31
CA PHE A 535 -1.16 25.22 -1.61
C PHE A 535 -1.74 25.17 -3.02
N SER A 536 -3.05 25.40 -3.14
CA SER A 536 -3.76 25.40 -4.42
C SER A 536 -4.75 26.57 -4.48
N GLN A 537 -4.73 27.28 -5.60
CA GLN A 537 -5.72 28.30 -5.92
C GLN A 537 -6.55 27.84 -7.11
N TYR A 538 -7.86 27.86 -6.95
CA TYR A 538 -8.84 27.58 -8.01
C TYR A 538 -9.41 28.90 -8.57
N SER A 539 -10.57 28.85 -9.21
CA SER A 539 -11.24 29.98 -9.83
C SER A 539 -11.44 31.20 -8.91
N ASP A 540 -11.61 31.00 -7.61
CA ASP A 540 -11.62 32.07 -6.60
C ASP A 540 -10.25 32.15 -5.90
N ALA A 541 -9.33 32.92 -6.45
CA ALA A 541 -7.99 33.12 -5.91
C ALA A 541 -7.98 33.73 -4.49
N SER A 542 -9.11 34.26 -4.00
CA SER A 542 -9.21 34.80 -2.64
C SER A 542 -9.46 33.75 -1.56
N ARG A 543 -9.73 32.49 -1.97
CA ARG A 543 -10.02 31.36 -1.07
C ARG A 543 -9.17 30.15 -1.45
N PRO A 544 -7.85 30.19 -1.16
CA PRO A 544 -6.99 29.05 -1.45
C PRO A 544 -7.37 27.83 -0.59
N TYR A 545 -7.12 26.65 -1.16
CA TYR A 545 -7.08 25.39 -0.43
C TYR A 545 -5.62 25.10 -0.09
N PHE A 546 -5.37 24.68 1.14
CA PHE A 546 -4.00 24.41 1.58
C PHE A 546 -3.99 23.36 2.70
N THR A 547 -2.84 22.73 2.88
CA THR A 547 -2.56 21.84 3.99
C THR A 547 -1.63 22.55 4.97
N LEU A 548 -2.04 22.60 6.22
CA LEU A 548 -1.26 23.08 7.36
C LEU A 548 -0.59 21.91 8.05
N TYR A 549 0.69 22.02 8.32
CA TYR A 549 1.45 21.09 9.14
C TYR A 549 1.80 21.76 10.46
N ASN A 550 1.40 21.15 11.57
CA ASN A 550 1.65 21.67 12.93
C ASN A 550 3.12 21.45 13.29
N LEU A 551 3.83 22.53 13.61
CA LEU A 551 5.27 22.47 13.91
C LEU A 551 5.59 21.80 15.25
N LYS A 552 4.62 21.64 16.14
CA LYS A 552 4.78 20.97 17.44
C LYS A 552 4.36 19.51 17.41
N THR A 553 3.17 19.23 16.85
CA THR A 553 2.58 17.88 16.91
C THR A 553 2.89 17.02 15.69
N GLY A 554 3.24 17.63 14.55
CA GLY A 554 3.44 16.92 13.28
C GLY A 554 2.12 16.59 12.55
N GLU A 555 0.99 17.04 13.06
CA GLU A 555 -0.32 16.78 12.43
C GLU A 555 -0.55 17.67 11.22
N SER A 556 -1.15 17.09 10.19
CA SER A 556 -1.51 17.79 8.96
C SER A 556 -3.03 18.00 8.87
N ILE A 557 -3.45 19.21 8.51
CA ILE A 557 -4.86 19.60 8.40
C ILE A 557 -5.10 20.19 7.02
N LYS A 558 -5.91 19.53 6.17
CA LYS A 558 -6.42 20.13 4.93
C LYS A 558 -7.52 21.13 5.24
N THR A 559 -7.36 22.35 4.75
CA THR A 559 -8.21 23.46 5.16
C THR A 559 -8.35 24.53 4.07
N LYS A 560 -9.21 25.48 4.31
CA LYS A 560 -9.39 26.71 3.53
C LYS A 560 -9.68 27.89 4.46
N ILE A 561 -9.67 29.10 3.93
CA ILE A 561 -9.97 30.31 4.70
C ILE A 561 -11.47 30.58 4.68
N ARG A 562 -12.03 31.00 5.83
CA ARG A 562 -13.44 31.33 5.97
C ARG A 562 -13.85 32.53 5.12
N GLN A 563 -13.04 33.59 5.12
CA GLN A 563 -13.34 34.86 4.45
C GLN A 563 -12.21 35.27 3.49
N GLY A 564 -12.52 35.36 2.22
CA GLY A 564 -11.55 35.76 1.20
C GLY A 564 -10.93 37.14 1.43
N LYS A 565 -11.61 38.05 2.16
CA LYS A 565 -11.08 39.33 2.57
C LYS A 565 -9.83 39.19 3.44
N LEU A 566 -9.85 38.26 4.40
CA LEU A 566 -8.73 37.99 5.29
C LEU A 566 -7.46 37.60 4.53
N TYR A 567 -7.62 36.75 3.49
CA TYR A 567 -6.48 36.37 2.64
C TYR A 567 -5.96 37.51 1.78
N LYS A 568 -6.85 38.36 1.26
CA LYS A 568 -6.43 39.54 0.46
C LYS A 568 -5.63 40.54 1.30
N GLU A 569 -5.99 40.68 2.58
CA GLU A 569 -5.29 41.58 3.51
C GLU A 569 -3.96 40.98 4.02
N ASN A 570 -3.88 39.68 4.20
CA ASN A 570 -2.72 38.96 4.72
C ASN A 570 -2.38 37.75 3.82
N PRO A 571 -1.88 37.96 2.60
CA PRO A 571 -1.62 36.83 1.69
C PRO A 571 -0.43 36.02 2.16
N PHE A 572 -0.53 34.71 1.93
CA PHE A 572 0.54 33.73 2.15
C PHE A 572 0.56 32.70 1.02
N GLY A 573 1.60 31.90 0.95
CA GLY A 573 1.73 30.81 -0.02
C GLY A 573 2.40 29.58 0.56
N LEU A 574 2.87 28.73 -0.32
CA LEU A 574 3.58 27.51 0.07
C LEU A 574 4.77 27.84 0.97
N TYR A 575 4.97 27.05 2.02
CA TYR A 575 6.01 27.19 3.04
C TYR A 575 5.94 28.45 3.92
N SER A 576 4.84 29.21 3.85
CA SER A 576 4.62 30.28 4.84
C SER A 576 4.33 29.70 6.22
N VAL A 577 4.91 30.31 7.25
CA VAL A 577 4.62 29.98 8.66
C VAL A 577 3.50 30.87 9.16
N LEU A 578 2.44 30.25 9.67
CA LEU A 578 1.24 30.90 10.15
C LEU A 578 1.02 30.63 11.64
N GLY A 579 0.63 31.67 12.39
CA GLY A 579 0.03 31.51 13.71
C GLY A 579 -1.50 31.42 13.56
N VAL A 580 -2.07 30.23 13.71
CA VAL A 580 -3.51 29.98 13.50
C VAL A 580 -4.26 30.04 14.83
N LYS A 581 -5.25 30.93 14.92
CA LYS A 581 -5.97 31.21 16.19
C LYS A 581 -7.33 30.50 16.31
N GLY A 582 -7.61 29.55 15.44
CA GLY A 582 -8.81 28.71 15.55
C GLY A 582 -9.26 28.09 14.25
N PHE A 583 -9.98 26.98 14.40
CA PHE A 583 -10.62 26.26 13.30
C PHE A 583 -12.11 26.11 13.58
N THR A 584 -12.93 26.35 12.56
CA THR A 584 -14.34 25.95 12.54
C THR A 584 -14.48 24.70 11.70
N TYR A 585 -15.14 23.68 12.22
CA TYR A 585 -15.43 22.45 11.51
C TYR A 585 -16.85 22.47 10.93
N LYS A 586 -16.99 22.13 9.64
CA LYS A 586 -18.28 22.02 8.96
C LYS A 586 -18.35 20.76 8.14
N ASN A 587 -19.56 20.23 7.99
CA ASN A 587 -19.80 19.13 7.07
C ASN A 587 -19.44 19.55 5.63
N LYS A 588 -18.65 18.75 4.93
CA LYS A 588 -18.39 18.93 3.50
C LYS A 588 -19.70 18.81 2.73
N THR A 589 -19.81 19.58 1.66
CA THR A 589 -20.87 19.40 0.68
C THR A 589 -20.33 18.59 -0.50
N LYS A 590 -21.06 17.56 -0.90
CA LYS A 590 -20.79 16.75 -2.09
C LYS A 590 -21.95 16.91 -3.06
N LEU A 591 -21.66 16.91 -4.34
CA LEU A 591 -22.68 16.88 -5.38
C LEU A 591 -23.17 15.43 -5.52
N ILE A 592 -24.39 15.14 -5.07
CA ILE A 592 -25.05 13.84 -5.16
C ILE A 592 -26.32 14.06 -5.98
N ASP A 593 -26.49 13.31 -7.05
CA ASP A 593 -27.65 13.39 -7.96
C ASP A 593 -27.96 14.80 -8.53
N GLY A 594 -26.88 15.58 -8.75
CA GLY A 594 -27.01 16.96 -9.27
C GLY A 594 -27.35 18.01 -8.21
N GLU A 595 -27.54 17.62 -6.96
CA GLU A 595 -27.78 18.53 -5.83
C GLU A 595 -26.63 18.51 -4.81
N TRP A 596 -26.32 19.68 -4.26
CA TRP A 596 -25.31 19.81 -3.20
C TRP A 596 -25.87 19.34 -1.86
N GLN A 597 -25.42 18.16 -1.40
CA GLN A 597 -25.82 17.58 -0.11
C GLN A 597 -24.67 17.61 0.91
N LYS A 598 -25.02 17.73 2.19
CA LYS A 598 -24.04 17.65 3.27
C LYS A 598 -23.62 16.21 3.48
N SER A 599 -22.31 15.95 3.47
CA SER A 599 -21.74 14.65 3.84
C SER A 599 -21.45 14.61 5.36
N GLU A 600 -21.19 13.42 5.90
CA GLU A 600 -20.76 13.25 7.28
C GLU A 600 -19.29 13.68 7.50
N GLU A 601 -18.51 13.84 6.43
CA GLU A 601 -17.12 14.28 6.50
C GLU A 601 -17.04 15.73 6.95
N LEU A 602 -16.18 15.99 7.93
CA LEU A 602 -15.88 17.33 8.40
C LEU A 602 -14.76 17.98 7.60
N GLU A 603 -14.91 19.25 7.30
CA GLU A 603 -13.89 20.12 6.71
C GLU A 603 -13.47 21.15 7.74
N ALA A 604 -12.17 21.26 7.99
CA ALA A 604 -11.61 22.32 8.81
C ALA A 604 -11.54 23.62 8.02
N ILE A 605 -11.88 24.73 8.64
CA ILE A 605 -11.85 26.07 8.06
C ILE A 605 -11.10 26.97 9.03
N VAL A 606 -10.06 27.65 8.57
CA VAL A 606 -9.30 28.61 9.37
C VAL A 606 -10.15 29.86 9.63
N ASP A 607 -10.36 30.18 10.88
CA ASP A 607 -11.12 31.37 11.29
C ASP A 607 -10.28 32.63 11.21
N THR A 608 -9.11 32.64 11.83
CA THR A 608 -8.15 33.74 11.83
C THR A 608 -6.72 33.22 11.89
N TYR A 609 -5.83 33.96 11.30
CA TYR A 609 -4.41 33.64 11.29
C TYR A 609 -3.55 34.92 11.23
N GLU A 610 -2.28 34.76 11.53
CA GLU A 610 -1.23 35.76 11.41
C GLU A 610 -0.08 35.16 10.59
N VAL A 611 0.47 35.91 9.63
CA VAL A 611 1.63 35.46 8.86
C VAL A 611 2.89 35.81 9.65
N ILE A 612 3.57 34.78 10.15
CA ILE A 612 4.80 34.92 10.96
C ILE A 612 6.02 35.06 10.03
N LYS A 613 6.07 34.25 8.99
CA LYS A 613 7.14 34.28 7.98
C LYS A 613 6.59 33.81 6.64
N ASN A 614 6.86 34.57 5.59
CA ASN A 614 6.52 34.17 4.23
C ASN A 614 7.49 33.12 3.70
N GLY A 615 6.99 32.18 2.90
CA GLY A 615 7.75 31.06 2.31
C GLY A 615 8.52 31.42 1.04
N TRP A 616 8.31 32.61 0.48
CA TRP A 616 9.02 33.14 -0.71
C TRP A 616 10.10 34.16 -0.38
#